data_6df045dd2700e011f5d67b8af11eac87
#
_entry.id   6df045dd2700e011f5d67b8af11eac87
#
_cell.length_a   1.000
_cell.length_b   1.000
_cell.length_c   1.000
_cell.angle_alpha   90.00
_cell.angle_beta   90.00
_cell.angle_gamma   90.00
#
_symmetry.space_group_name_H-M   'P 1'
#
loop_
_entity.id
_entity.type
_entity.pdbx_description
1 polymer ?
#
loop_
_entity_poly.entity_id
_entity_poly.type
_entity_poly.pdbx_seq_one_letter_code
_entity_poly.pdbx_strand_id
1 'polypeptide(L)'
;MELILTDRVDLKEGKSNFIDQFFIPLINDKRDLPFIYLSLKITFIVIPSAILLFTISNLHWGWYIAYLLILLIVFLGPYVLMLHNVCHRKFFKKKFNYLNRYIPWVLGIFFGQTPETYFYHHVTMHHPENNEPDDLSSTMKYNRDSSRAFMVYLISFYFTGVLNLILYFKNKIRNKYALRIMFGELFFTMLCVALCFVNFKATVTVFILPLVFIRFAMMAGNWAQHAFIDPAKPESIYGNSITCINTIYNKKCFNDGFHIGHHLRPYMHWTEMPANFIENLPTYKKNNAIVFKGLDYFQIWFLLMIKNYKKLAKSFVQLGEPQATEAIIVFLKSRTRKFG
;
A
#
# COMPACT_ATOMS: atom_id res chain seq x y z
N MET A 1 1.46 14.13 -28.20
CA MET A 1 2.40 14.62 -27.14
C MET A 1 3.09 13.40 -26.59
N GLU A 2 4.43 13.35 -26.68
CA GLU A 2 5.21 12.23 -26.14
C GLU A 2 5.13 12.24 -24.62
N LEU A 3 4.72 11.13 -24.01
CA LEU A 3 4.58 10.99 -22.55
C LEU A 3 5.95 10.67 -21.94
N ILE A 4 6.59 11.67 -21.35
CA ILE A 4 7.88 11.51 -20.70
C ILE A 4 7.66 11.01 -19.29
N LEU A 5 8.21 9.82 -18.96
CA LEU A 5 8.26 9.29 -17.61
C LEU A 5 9.54 9.73 -16.88
N THR A 6 9.39 10.13 -15.62
CA THR A 6 10.50 10.44 -14.69
C THR A 6 10.54 9.46 -13.51
N ASP A 7 9.66 8.47 -13.54
CA ASP A 7 9.63 7.39 -12.54
C ASP A 7 10.86 6.48 -12.69
N ARG A 8 11.21 5.77 -11.65
CA ARG A 8 12.47 5.02 -11.59
C ARG A 8 12.41 3.79 -12.49
N VAL A 9 13.19 3.79 -13.57
CA VAL A 9 13.28 2.68 -14.54
C VAL A 9 14.45 1.77 -14.22
N ASP A 10 15.62 2.36 -13.84
CA ASP A 10 16.85 1.62 -13.61
C ASP A 10 17.43 1.86 -12.22
N LEU A 11 18.03 0.82 -11.66
CA LEU A 11 18.93 0.95 -10.53
C LEU A 11 20.30 1.37 -11.07
N LYS A 12 20.87 2.46 -10.54
CA LYS A 12 22.24 2.85 -10.90
C LYS A 12 23.16 1.67 -10.62
N GLU A 13 23.84 1.19 -11.64
CA GLU A 13 24.96 0.26 -11.48
C GLU A 13 26.12 1.03 -10.81
N GLY A 14 26.24 0.88 -9.50
CA GLY A 14 27.35 1.37 -8.71
C GLY A 14 28.32 0.24 -8.38
N LYS A 15 29.53 0.59 -7.94
CA LYS A 15 30.43 -0.41 -7.34
C LYS A 15 29.76 -1.03 -6.13
N SER A 16 29.69 -2.37 -6.09
CA SER A 16 29.14 -3.15 -4.98
C SER A 16 29.96 -2.88 -3.72
N ASN A 17 29.29 -2.44 -2.66
CA ASN A 17 29.91 -2.24 -1.34
C ASN A 17 29.83 -3.53 -0.50
N PHE A 18 30.36 -3.50 0.74
CA PHE A 18 30.37 -4.67 1.62
C PHE A 18 28.95 -5.22 1.92
N ILE A 19 27.97 -4.33 2.11
CA ILE A 19 26.56 -4.72 2.34
C ILE A 19 26.00 -5.43 1.12
N ASP A 20 26.24 -4.90 -0.07
CA ASP A 20 25.78 -5.50 -1.33
C ASP A 20 26.38 -6.90 -1.51
N GLN A 21 27.72 -7.02 -1.31
CA GLN A 21 28.44 -8.29 -1.44
C GLN A 21 27.92 -9.34 -0.47
N PHE A 22 27.52 -8.95 0.74
CA PHE A 22 26.97 -9.86 1.75
C PHE A 22 25.53 -10.28 1.40
N PHE A 23 24.66 -9.37 0.98
CA PHE A 23 23.23 -9.64 0.83
C PHE A 23 22.83 -10.14 -0.57
N ILE A 24 23.51 -9.74 -1.66
CA ILE A 24 23.18 -10.23 -3.02
C ILE A 24 23.11 -11.75 -3.11
N PRO A 25 24.02 -12.54 -2.51
CA PRO A 25 23.94 -14.00 -2.53
C PRO A 25 22.70 -14.57 -1.84
N LEU A 26 22.07 -13.83 -0.93
CA LEU A 26 20.93 -14.28 -0.14
C LEU A 26 19.58 -14.01 -0.81
N ILE A 27 19.48 -12.96 -1.64
CA ILE A 27 18.24 -12.49 -2.27
C ILE A 27 18.04 -13.09 -3.66
N ASN A 28 16.77 -13.17 -4.11
CA ASN A 28 16.42 -13.70 -5.43
C ASN A 28 16.76 -12.77 -6.57
N ASP A 29 16.65 -11.44 -6.36
CA ASP A 29 16.88 -10.42 -7.38
C ASP A 29 17.73 -9.29 -6.81
N LYS A 30 18.88 -8.99 -7.45
CA LYS A 30 19.77 -7.91 -7.00
C LYS A 30 19.10 -6.53 -7.04
N ARG A 31 18.07 -6.35 -7.87
CA ARG A 31 17.31 -5.11 -7.96
C ARG A 31 16.51 -4.81 -6.69
N ASP A 32 16.33 -5.79 -5.81
CA ASP A 32 15.66 -5.63 -4.51
C ASP A 32 16.63 -5.20 -3.36
N LEU A 33 17.89 -4.87 -3.66
CA LEU A 33 18.83 -4.29 -2.68
C LEU A 33 18.26 -3.08 -1.91
N PRO A 34 17.44 -2.19 -2.49
CA PRO A 34 16.77 -1.13 -1.73
C PRO A 34 15.96 -1.65 -0.54
N PHE A 35 15.40 -2.86 -0.61
CA PHE A 35 14.66 -3.48 0.51
C PHE A 35 15.61 -3.89 1.64
N ILE A 36 16.84 -4.35 1.33
CA ILE A 36 17.88 -4.59 2.34
C ILE A 36 18.22 -3.29 3.07
N TYR A 37 18.55 -2.23 2.32
CA TYR A 37 18.89 -0.95 2.94
C TYR A 37 17.77 -0.36 3.78
N LEU A 38 16.52 -0.49 3.32
CA LEU A 38 15.36 -0.04 4.10
C LEU A 38 15.20 -0.89 5.36
N SER A 39 15.32 -2.22 5.26
CA SER A 39 15.24 -3.11 6.40
C SER A 39 16.32 -2.81 7.45
N LEU A 40 17.57 -2.57 7.01
CA LEU A 40 18.67 -2.18 7.89
C LEU A 40 18.40 -0.83 8.57
N LYS A 41 17.94 0.18 7.81
CA LYS A 41 17.57 1.49 8.40
C LYS A 41 16.50 1.34 9.47
N ILE A 42 15.44 0.56 9.21
CA ILE A 42 14.39 0.32 10.19
C ILE A 42 14.98 -0.41 11.41
N THR A 43 15.79 -1.44 11.20
CA THR A 43 16.42 -2.22 12.26
C THR A 43 17.32 -1.37 13.18
N PHE A 44 18.10 -0.47 12.60
CA PHE A 44 19.09 0.30 13.37
C PHE A 44 18.61 1.69 13.80
N ILE A 45 17.46 2.16 13.32
CA ILE A 45 16.87 3.45 13.72
C ILE A 45 15.58 3.23 14.51
N VAL A 46 14.58 2.56 13.90
CA VAL A 46 13.24 2.44 14.50
C VAL A 46 13.26 1.55 15.74
N ILE A 47 13.87 0.35 15.64
CA ILE A 47 13.89 -0.60 16.76
C ILE A 47 14.64 -0.04 17.97
N PRO A 48 15.90 0.46 17.85
CA PRO A 48 16.58 1.05 19.02
C PRO A 48 15.84 2.26 19.59
N SER A 49 15.27 3.13 18.74
CA SER A 49 14.46 4.26 19.22
C SER A 49 13.23 3.79 20.00
N ALA A 50 12.56 2.74 19.54
CA ALA A 50 11.47 2.13 20.27
C ALA A 50 11.92 1.58 21.63
N ILE A 51 13.03 0.83 21.67
CA ILE A 51 13.61 0.31 22.93
C ILE A 51 13.91 1.45 23.90
N LEU A 52 14.49 2.55 23.45
CA LEU A 52 14.76 3.72 24.30
C LEU A 52 13.48 4.31 24.92
N LEU A 53 12.36 4.34 24.17
CA LEU A 53 11.06 4.79 24.70
C LEU A 53 10.54 3.87 25.84
N PHE A 54 10.89 2.58 25.82
CA PHE A 54 10.50 1.64 26.86
C PHE A 54 11.42 1.68 28.09
N THR A 55 12.71 1.93 27.91
CA THR A 55 13.74 1.73 28.94
C THR A 55 14.11 2.99 29.72
N ILE A 56 13.99 4.18 29.07
CA ILE A 56 14.33 5.42 29.74
C ILE A 56 13.12 5.94 30.52
N SER A 57 13.28 6.07 31.86
CA SER A 57 12.24 6.61 32.72
C SER A 57 12.07 8.11 32.50
N ASN A 58 10.85 8.62 32.67
CA ASN A 58 10.52 10.05 32.64
C ASN A 58 10.89 10.80 31.37
N LEU A 59 10.92 10.10 30.21
CA LEU A 59 11.12 10.77 28.93
C LEU A 59 10.04 11.82 28.69
N HIS A 60 10.48 13.01 28.21
CA HIS A 60 9.58 14.07 27.77
C HIS A 60 8.75 13.63 26.58
N TRP A 61 7.48 14.07 26.51
CA TRP A 61 6.54 13.73 25.41
C TRP A 61 7.08 14.00 24.02
N GLY A 62 7.96 15.00 23.89
CA GLY A 62 8.61 15.32 22.61
C GLY A 62 9.32 14.13 21.94
N TRP A 63 9.91 13.20 22.70
CA TRP A 63 10.57 12.02 22.16
C TRP A 63 9.58 11.02 21.55
N TYR A 64 8.41 10.83 22.17
CA TYR A 64 7.34 9.98 21.66
C TYR A 64 6.76 10.55 20.36
N ILE A 65 6.54 11.87 20.32
CA ILE A 65 6.07 12.59 19.13
C ILE A 65 7.12 12.50 18.03
N ALA A 66 8.40 12.76 18.33
CA ALA A 66 9.49 12.69 17.34
C ALA A 66 9.62 11.29 16.74
N TYR A 67 9.57 10.24 17.58
CA TYR A 67 9.54 8.85 17.11
C TYR A 67 8.39 8.60 16.12
N LEU A 68 7.17 8.97 16.51
CA LEU A 68 5.98 8.76 15.69
C LEU A 68 6.04 9.53 14.38
N LEU A 69 6.48 10.79 14.39
CA LEU A 69 6.63 11.60 13.17
C LEU A 69 7.69 11.00 12.24
N ILE A 70 8.84 10.59 12.74
CA ILE A 70 9.87 9.93 11.94
C ILE A 70 9.33 8.62 11.34
N LEU A 71 8.66 7.80 12.14
CA LEU A 71 8.04 6.56 11.67
C LEU A 71 7.04 6.81 10.55
N LEU A 72 6.11 7.74 10.74
CA LEU A 72 5.01 7.98 9.80
C LEU A 72 5.46 8.72 8.54
N ILE A 73 6.35 9.71 8.64
CA ILE A 73 6.72 10.55 7.50
C ILE A 73 7.84 9.93 6.67
N VAL A 74 8.81 9.27 7.35
CA VAL A 74 10.01 8.76 6.68
C VAL A 74 9.87 7.30 6.28
N PHE A 75 9.33 6.46 7.16
CA PHE A 75 9.40 5.01 7.02
C PHE A 75 8.10 4.34 6.61
N LEU A 76 6.92 4.86 6.99
CA LEU A 76 5.64 4.17 6.80
C LEU A 76 5.37 3.81 5.33
N GLY A 77 5.40 4.79 4.42
CA GLY A 77 5.17 4.57 2.99
C GLY A 77 6.15 3.55 2.41
N PRO A 78 7.48 3.79 2.47
CA PRO A 78 8.47 2.82 1.98
C PRO A 78 8.33 1.44 2.60
N TYR A 79 8.05 1.32 3.91
CA TYR A 79 7.85 0.02 4.56
C TYR A 79 6.63 -0.73 4.00
N VAL A 80 5.46 -0.07 3.91
CA VAL A 80 4.23 -0.70 3.40
C VAL A 80 4.43 -1.23 2.00
N LEU A 81 5.10 -0.46 1.13
CA LEU A 81 5.30 -0.83 -0.25
C LEU A 81 6.43 -1.84 -0.45
N MET A 82 7.41 -1.87 0.45
CA MET A 82 8.35 -3.00 0.54
C MET A 82 7.59 -4.28 0.93
N LEU A 83 6.76 -4.24 1.99
CA LEU A 83 5.93 -5.38 2.41
C LEU A 83 5.02 -5.85 1.27
N HIS A 84 4.37 -4.94 0.55
CA HIS A 84 3.55 -5.21 -0.63
C HIS A 84 4.34 -6.03 -1.68
N ASN A 85 5.52 -5.56 -2.08
CA ASN A 85 6.34 -6.24 -3.07
C ASN A 85 6.77 -7.64 -2.62
N VAL A 86 7.23 -7.80 -1.36
CA VAL A 86 7.70 -9.11 -0.86
C VAL A 86 6.55 -10.09 -0.58
N CYS A 87 5.31 -9.62 -0.49
CA CYS A 87 4.14 -10.49 -0.44
C CYS A 87 3.89 -11.18 -1.79
N HIS A 88 4.12 -10.51 -2.90
CA HIS A 88 3.96 -11.09 -4.23
C HIS A 88 5.16 -11.91 -4.67
N ARG A 89 6.36 -11.52 -4.28
CA ARG A 89 7.61 -12.15 -4.73
C ARG A 89 8.47 -12.49 -3.52
N LYS A 90 8.91 -13.75 -3.43
CA LYS A 90 9.83 -14.17 -2.37
C LYS A 90 11.13 -13.38 -2.48
N PHE A 91 11.48 -12.66 -1.42
CA PHE A 91 12.64 -11.80 -1.37
C PHE A 91 13.94 -12.61 -1.23
N PHE A 92 14.02 -13.51 -0.22
CA PHE A 92 15.18 -14.35 0.00
C PHE A 92 15.07 -15.68 -0.74
N LYS A 93 16.21 -16.20 -1.19
CA LYS A 93 16.34 -17.52 -1.86
C LYS A 93 15.81 -18.66 -0.99
N LYS A 94 15.42 -19.77 -1.63
CA LYS A 94 14.83 -20.95 -0.96
C LYS A 94 15.65 -21.43 0.25
N LYS A 95 16.99 -21.43 0.14
CA LYS A 95 17.91 -21.81 1.24
C LYS A 95 17.74 -20.92 2.48
N PHE A 96 17.36 -19.67 2.29
CA PHE A 96 17.18 -18.66 3.35
C PHE A 96 15.72 -18.26 3.54
N ASN A 97 14.78 -19.15 3.21
CA ASN A 97 13.34 -18.85 3.22
C ASN A 97 12.81 -18.38 4.58
N TYR A 98 13.43 -18.75 5.69
CA TYR A 98 13.07 -18.29 7.04
C TYR A 98 13.25 -16.77 7.20
N LEU A 99 14.20 -16.14 6.48
CA LEU A 99 14.42 -14.71 6.48
C LEU A 99 13.26 -13.91 5.86
N ASN A 100 12.42 -14.55 5.01
CA ASN A 100 11.23 -13.90 4.46
C ASN A 100 10.20 -13.54 5.54
N ARG A 101 10.33 -14.08 6.75
CA ARG A 101 9.49 -13.70 7.90
C ARG A 101 9.96 -12.41 8.58
N TYR A 102 11.19 -11.96 8.34
CA TYR A 102 11.76 -10.80 9.02
C TYR A 102 10.94 -9.53 8.80
N ILE A 103 10.60 -9.24 7.54
CA ILE A 103 9.84 -8.03 7.19
C ILE A 103 8.44 -8.05 7.81
N PRO A 104 7.57 -9.08 7.62
CA PRO A 104 6.22 -9.06 8.16
C PRO A 104 6.14 -9.33 9.67
N TRP A 105 7.06 -10.15 10.26
CA TRP A 105 6.95 -10.59 11.66
C TRP A 105 7.78 -9.77 12.64
N VAL A 106 8.94 -9.24 12.20
CA VAL A 106 9.83 -8.46 13.06
C VAL A 106 9.65 -6.96 12.81
N LEU A 107 9.83 -6.51 11.57
CA LEU A 107 9.70 -5.09 11.26
C LEU A 107 8.23 -4.64 11.32
N GLY A 108 7.31 -5.47 10.86
CA GLY A 108 5.88 -5.15 10.72
C GLY A 108 5.21 -4.69 12.01
N ILE A 109 5.54 -5.29 13.12
CA ILE A 109 4.91 -4.96 14.41
C ILE A 109 5.15 -3.49 14.80
N PHE A 110 6.33 -2.91 14.47
CA PHE A 110 6.64 -1.50 14.75
C PHE A 110 5.85 -0.53 13.86
N PHE A 111 5.27 -1.02 12.78
CA PHE A 111 4.37 -0.26 11.91
C PHE A 111 2.88 -0.58 12.18
N GLY A 112 2.59 -1.37 13.21
CA GLY A 112 1.23 -1.81 13.50
C GLY A 112 0.66 -2.82 12.51
N GLN A 113 1.52 -3.47 11.71
CA GLN A 113 1.09 -4.60 10.87
C GLN A 113 1.03 -5.87 11.70
N THR A 114 -0.17 -6.44 11.76
CA THR A 114 -0.36 -7.76 12.34
C THR A 114 0.20 -8.81 11.37
N PRO A 115 1.08 -9.72 11.83
CA PRO A 115 1.65 -10.75 10.98
C PRO A 115 0.58 -11.56 10.24
N GLU A 116 0.86 -11.97 9.01
CA GLU A 116 0.00 -12.76 8.11
C GLU A 116 -1.22 -11.99 7.54
N THR A 117 -1.91 -11.12 8.30
CA THR A 117 -3.17 -10.50 7.87
C THR A 117 -3.05 -9.76 6.55
N TYR A 118 -1.99 -8.96 6.37
CA TYR A 118 -1.79 -8.21 5.11
C TYR A 118 -1.65 -9.14 3.90
N PHE A 119 -0.86 -10.21 4.01
CA PHE A 119 -0.66 -11.17 2.93
C PHE A 119 -1.99 -11.81 2.52
N TYR A 120 -2.77 -12.30 3.49
CA TYR A 120 -4.04 -12.97 3.17
C TYR A 120 -5.10 -11.99 2.65
N HIS A 121 -5.14 -10.78 3.20
CA HIS A 121 -6.05 -9.76 2.69
C HIS A 121 -5.68 -9.37 1.26
N HIS A 122 -4.43 -8.99 1.03
CA HIS A 122 -4.00 -8.38 -0.24
C HIS A 122 -3.84 -9.41 -1.37
N VAL A 123 -3.04 -10.47 -1.14
CA VAL A 123 -2.66 -11.41 -2.18
C VAL A 123 -3.72 -12.49 -2.43
N THR A 124 -4.39 -12.96 -1.35
CA THR A 124 -5.27 -14.14 -1.47
C THR A 124 -6.78 -13.83 -1.44
N MET A 125 -7.14 -12.57 -1.16
CA MET A 125 -8.52 -12.08 -1.22
C MET A 125 -8.65 -10.92 -2.21
N HIS A 126 -8.01 -9.76 -1.98
CA HIS A 126 -8.19 -8.56 -2.79
C HIS A 126 -7.80 -8.73 -4.27
N HIS A 127 -6.62 -9.32 -4.58
CA HIS A 127 -6.22 -9.55 -5.98
C HIS A 127 -7.18 -10.48 -6.75
N PRO A 128 -7.60 -11.65 -6.21
CA PRO A 128 -8.59 -12.49 -6.87
C PRO A 128 -9.97 -11.84 -7.01
N GLU A 129 -10.41 -11.07 -6.02
CA GLU A 129 -11.73 -10.44 -6.01
C GLU A 129 -11.76 -9.05 -6.68
N ASN A 130 -10.59 -8.44 -6.95
CA ASN A 130 -10.37 -7.29 -7.83
C ASN A 130 -11.36 -6.11 -7.62
N ASN A 131 -11.55 -5.67 -6.37
CA ASN A 131 -12.51 -4.62 -5.98
C ASN A 131 -13.98 -4.93 -6.34
N GLU A 132 -14.32 -6.14 -6.81
CA GLU A 132 -15.69 -6.58 -7.07
C GLU A 132 -16.48 -6.79 -5.76
N PRO A 133 -17.78 -7.10 -5.78
CA PRO A 133 -18.61 -7.17 -4.58
C PRO A 133 -18.13 -8.14 -3.49
N ASP A 134 -17.41 -9.20 -3.84
CA ASP A 134 -16.86 -10.18 -2.89
C ASP A 134 -15.53 -9.70 -2.25
N ASP A 135 -14.92 -8.65 -2.77
CA ASP A 135 -13.75 -8.02 -2.16
C ASP A 135 -14.18 -7.27 -0.89
N LEU A 136 -13.64 -7.67 0.26
CA LEU A 136 -13.94 -7.04 1.55
C LEU A 136 -13.50 -5.57 1.62
N SER A 137 -12.60 -5.16 0.73
CA SER A 137 -12.15 -3.79 0.55
C SER A 137 -12.77 -3.09 -0.67
N SER A 138 -13.85 -3.65 -1.24
CA SER A 138 -14.52 -3.07 -2.41
C SER A 138 -15.04 -1.66 -2.15
N THR A 139 -14.77 -0.77 -3.11
CA THR A 139 -15.26 0.61 -3.10
C THR A 139 -16.55 0.79 -3.90
N MET A 140 -17.02 -0.25 -4.63
CA MET A 140 -18.12 -0.16 -5.58
C MET A 140 -19.43 0.32 -5.00
N LYS A 141 -19.77 -0.13 -3.79
CA LYS A 141 -21.03 0.23 -3.10
C LYS A 141 -21.11 1.65 -2.57
N TYR A 142 -20.06 2.47 -2.80
CA TYR A 142 -19.96 3.82 -2.26
C TYR A 142 -19.90 4.89 -3.36
N ASN A 143 -20.37 6.10 -3.06
CA ASN A 143 -19.99 7.30 -3.81
C ASN A 143 -18.57 7.70 -3.37
N ARG A 144 -17.61 7.48 -4.27
CA ARG A 144 -16.17 7.57 -3.93
C ARG A 144 -15.63 9.00 -3.80
N ASP A 145 -16.45 10.00 -4.03
CA ASP A 145 -16.19 11.43 -3.73
C ASP A 145 -16.89 11.93 -2.45
N SER A 146 -17.31 11.02 -1.58
CA SER A 146 -18.03 11.34 -0.35
C SER A 146 -17.20 11.00 0.88
N SER A 147 -16.86 12.03 1.68
CA SER A 147 -16.16 11.85 2.96
C SER A 147 -16.97 11.01 3.95
N ARG A 148 -18.31 11.16 3.97
CA ARG A 148 -19.19 10.32 4.80
C ARG A 148 -19.11 8.85 4.38
N ALA A 149 -19.14 8.58 3.07
CA ALA A 149 -19.04 7.21 2.57
C ALA A 149 -17.67 6.59 2.89
N PHE A 150 -16.58 7.37 2.74
CA PHE A 150 -15.25 6.94 3.16
C PHE A 150 -15.17 6.64 4.67
N MET A 151 -15.78 7.47 5.52
CA MET A 151 -15.80 7.21 6.97
C MET A 151 -16.55 5.92 7.32
N VAL A 152 -17.69 5.63 6.67
CA VAL A 152 -18.41 4.35 6.85
C VAL A 152 -17.53 3.16 6.42
N TYR A 153 -16.88 3.28 5.28
CA TYR A 153 -15.94 2.27 4.77
C TYR A 153 -14.78 2.02 5.74
N LEU A 154 -14.14 3.09 6.22
CA LEU A 154 -13.01 3.03 7.14
C LEU A 154 -13.42 2.42 8.49
N ILE A 155 -14.53 2.90 9.09
CA ILE A 155 -15.04 2.40 10.37
C ILE A 155 -15.39 0.91 10.26
N SER A 156 -16.09 0.51 9.19
CA SER A 156 -16.40 -0.91 8.94
C SER A 156 -15.12 -1.75 8.90
N PHE A 157 -14.08 -1.29 8.20
CA PHE A 157 -12.79 -1.99 8.15
C PHE A 157 -12.13 -2.13 9.54
N TYR A 158 -12.13 -1.05 10.34
CA TYR A 158 -11.54 -1.10 11.68
C TYR A 158 -12.21 -2.12 12.60
N PHE A 159 -13.54 -2.16 12.60
CA PHE A 159 -14.29 -2.98 13.58
C PHE A 159 -14.58 -4.38 13.07
N THR A 160 -14.76 -4.58 11.78
CA THR A 160 -15.19 -5.87 11.22
C THR A 160 -14.22 -6.48 10.23
N GLY A 161 -13.22 -5.74 9.73
CA GLY A 161 -12.37 -6.17 8.63
C GLY A 161 -11.66 -7.51 8.89
N VAL A 162 -11.03 -7.67 10.07
CA VAL A 162 -10.35 -8.92 10.43
C VAL A 162 -11.33 -10.08 10.58
N LEU A 163 -12.45 -9.85 11.26
CA LEU A 163 -13.49 -10.88 11.43
C LEU A 163 -14.05 -11.32 10.07
N ASN A 164 -14.39 -10.35 9.22
CA ASN A 164 -14.91 -10.64 7.89
C ASN A 164 -13.88 -11.40 7.04
N LEU A 165 -12.59 -11.08 7.14
CA LEU A 165 -11.54 -11.82 6.44
C LEU A 165 -11.41 -13.26 6.92
N ILE A 166 -11.52 -13.51 8.22
CA ILE A 166 -11.54 -14.86 8.80
C ILE A 166 -12.76 -15.64 8.30
N LEU A 167 -13.95 -15.02 8.32
CA LEU A 167 -15.19 -15.63 7.84
C LEU A 167 -15.14 -15.91 6.33
N TYR A 168 -14.61 -14.98 5.53
CA TYR A 168 -14.42 -15.18 4.10
C TYR A 168 -13.60 -16.46 3.80
N PHE A 169 -12.47 -16.67 4.50
CA PHE A 169 -11.68 -17.88 4.29
C PHE A 169 -12.33 -19.15 4.86
N LYS A 170 -13.09 -19.05 5.95
CA LYS A 170 -13.87 -20.18 6.46
C LYS A 170 -14.96 -20.58 5.45
N ASN A 171 -15.69 -19.64 4.91
CA ASN A 171 -16.75 -19.89 3.92
C ASN A 171 -16.19 -20.50 2.61
N LYS A 172 -14.96 -20.11 2.21
CA LYS A 172 -14.25 -20.72 1.08
C LYS A 172 -13.48 -22.00 1.44
N ILE A 173 -13.74 -22.60 2.63
CA ILE A 173 -13.08 -23.84 3.12
C ILE A 173 -11.55 -23.72 3.21
N ARG A 174 -11.03 -22.51 3.37
CA ARG A 174 -9.60 -22.24 3.52
C ARG A 174 -9.20 -22.01 4.99
N ASN A 175 -9.61 -22.94 5.87
CA ASN A 175 -9.45 -22.83 7.32
C ASN A 175 -8.00 -22.55 7.77
N LYS A 176 -7.00 -23.08 7.05
CA LYS A 176 -5.58 -22.82 7.35
C LYS A 176 -5.23 -21.32 7.26
N TYR A 177 -5.85 -20.58 6.34
CA TYR A 177 -5.62 -19.14 6.20
C TYR A 177 -6.30 -18.38 7.32
N ALA A 178 -7.54 -18.74 7.64
CA ALA A 178 -8.27 -18.17 8.78
C ALA A 178 -7.48 -18.35 10.10
N LEU A 179 -6.94 -19.55 10.36
CA LEU A 179 -6.13 -19.82 11.55
C LEU A 179 -4.83 -18.99 11.61
N ARG A 180 -4.17 -18.78 10.48
CA ARG A 180 -2.94 -17.96 10.43
C ARG A 180 -3.23 -16.48 10.72
N ILE A 181 -4.33 -15.95 10.17
CA ILE A 181 -4.79 -14.59 10.46
C ILE A 181 -5.08 -14.46 11.96
N MET A 182 -5.89 -15.38 12.51
CA MET A 182 -6.21 -15.40 13.95
C MET A 182 -4.94 -15.43 14.80
N PHE A 183 -3.96 -16.27 14.45
CA PHE A 183 -2.70 -16.36 15.18
C PHE A 183 -1.91 -15.04 15.13
N GLY A 184 -1.81 -14.41 13.96
CA GLY A 184 -1.10 -13.14 13.81
C GLY A 184 -1.77 -12.00 14.59
N GLU A 185 -3.09 -11.89 14.54
CA GLU A 185 -3.86 -10.89 15.30
C GLU A 185 -3.76 -11.12 16.81
N LEU A 186 -3.90 -12.38 17.26
CA LEU A 186 -3.79 -12.73 18.68
C LEU A 186 -2.38 -12.45 19.20
N PHE A 187 -1.34 -12.86 18.46
CA PHE A 187 0.04 -12.58 18.81
C PHE A 187 0.30 -11.08 19.01
N PHE A 188 -0.10 -10.25 18.05
CA PHE A 188 0.08 -8.80 18.13
C PHE A 188 -0.69 -8.19 19.31
N THR A 189 -1.94 -8.63 19.51
CA THR A 189 -2.78 -8.15 20.64
C THR A 189 -2.17 -8.53 21.98
N MET A 190 -1.76 -9.78 22.16
CA MET A 190 -1.12 -10.24 23.40
C MET A 190 0.20 -9.51 23.69
N LEU A 191 1.01 -9.27 22.63
CA LEU A 191 2.23 -8.48 22.74
C LEU A 191 1.91 -7.05 23.25
N CYS A 192 0.94 -6.37 22.65
CA CYS A 192 0.54 -5.03 23.07
C CYS A 192 0.01 -5.02 24.51
N VAL A 193 -0.83 -6.00 24.90
CA VAL A 193 -1.35 -6.12 26.26
C VAL A 193 -0.21 -6.32 27.26
N ALA A 194 0.71 -7.25 26.99
CA ALA A 194 1.87 -7.49 27.87
C ALA A 194 2.75 -6.24 28.01
N LEU A 195 3.03 -5.55 26.91
CA LEU A 195 3.86 -4.35 26.91
C LEU A 195 3.18 -3.14 27.55
N CYS A 196 1.84 -3.08 27.61
CA CYS A 196 1.11 -2.06 28.38
C CYS A 196 1.42 -2.13 29.87
N PHE A 197 1.66 -3.32 30.43
CA PHE A 197 2.07 -3.48 31.83
C PHE A 197 3.53 -3.07 32.08
N VAL A 198 4.38 -3.06 31.04
CA VAL A 198 5.76 -2.59 31.12
C VAL A 198 5.83 -1.07 31.00
N ASN A 199 5.28 -0.51 29.94
CA ASN A 199 5.22 0.94 29.70
C ASN A 199 4.06 1.26 28.74
N PHE A 200 2.94 1.70 29.32
CA PHE A 200 1.72 2.01 28.56
C PHE A 200 1.95 3.08 27.50
N LYS A 201 2.65 4.19 27.85
CA LYS A 201 2.92 5.30 26.95
C LYS A 201 3.76 4.86 25.74
N ALA A 202 4.81 4.09 25.97
CA ALA A 202 5.64 3.54 24.91
C ALA A 202 4.85 2.57 24.03
N THR A 203 4.04 1.69 24.61
CA THR A 203 3.20 0.73 23.86
C THR A 203 2.22 1.43 22.94
N VAL A 204 1.52 2.44 23.45
CA VAL A 204 0.60 3.23 22.63
C VAL A 204 1.33 3.88 21.47
N THR A 205 2.49 4.48 21.71
CA THR A 205 3.26 5.20 20.68
C THR A 205 3.88 4.27 19.64
N VAL A 206 4.44 3.15 20.08
CA VAL A 206 5.23 2.25 19.21
C VAL A 206 4.36 1.27 18.43
N PHE A 207 3.22 0.84 19.00
CA PHE A 207 2.42 -0.23 18.40
C PHE A 207 0.97 0.19 18.08
N ILE A 208 0.27 0.85 19.03
CA ILE A 208 -1.16 1.10 18.86
C ILE A 208 -1.42 2.25 17.88
N LEU A 209 -0.73 3.39 18.03
CA LEU A 209 -0.88 4.50 17.09
C LEU A 209 -0.43 4.12 15.67
N PRO A 210 0.71 3.45 15.44
CA PRO A 210 1.05 2.95 14.11
C PRO A 210 -0.01 2.02 13.51
N LEU A 211 -0.63 1.12 14.29
CA LEU A 211 -1.73 0.27 13.83
C LEU A 211 -2.91 1.10 13.30
N VAL A 212 -3.27 2.18 14.00
CA VAL A 212 -4.35 3.08 13.56
C VAL A 212 -3.95 3.80 12.28
N PHE A 213 -2.76 4.39 12.24
CA PHE A 213 -2.31 5.18 11.09
C PHE A 213 -2.09 4.32 9.83
N ILE A 214 -1.52 3.12 9.96
CA ILE A 214 -1.27 2.26 8.79
C ILE A 214 -2.59 1.76 8.19
N ARG A 215 -3.55 1.35 9.01
CA ARG A 215 -4.86 0.93 8.54
C ARG A 215 -5.60 2.07 7.82
N PHE A 216 -5.54 3.28 8.38
CA PHE A 216 -6.06 4.46 7.70
C PHE A 216 -5.37 4.68 6.35
N ALA A 217 -4.03 4.70 6.31
CA ALA A 217 -3.27 4.94 5.09
C ALA A 217 -3.56 3.90 4.00
N MET A 218 -3.64 2.62 4.39
CA MET A 218 -3.99 1.52 3.48
C MET A 218 -5.40 1.68 2.91
N MET A 219 -6.38 2.01 3.75
CA MET A 219 -7.77 2.17 3.30
C MET A 219 -7.96 3.43 2.45
N ALA A 220 -7.24 4.53 2.75
CA ALA A 220 -7.22 5.72 1.91
C ALA A 220 -6.54 5.46 0.56
N GLY A 221 -5.45 4.68 0.57
CA GLY A 221 -4.76 4.22 -0.65
C GLY A 221 -5.67 3.36 -1.52
N ASN A 222 -6.22 2.28 -0.96
CA ASN A 222 -7.15 1.38 -1.68
C ASN A 222 -8.37 2.14 -2.24
N TRP A 223 -8.94 3.05 -1.45
CA TRP A 223 -10.04 3.89 -1.92
C TRP A 223 -9.66 4.69 -3.15
N ALA A 224 -8.51 5.34 -3.17
CA ALA A 224 -8.05 6.14 -4.30
C ALA A 224 -7.67 5.28 -5.51
N GLN A 225 -7.00 4.16 -5.29
CA GLN A 225 -6.63 3.19 -6.33
C GLN A 225 -7.84 2.70 -7.11
N HIS A 226 -9.00 2.57 -6.45
CA HIS A 226 -10.26 2.08 -7.00
C HIS A 226 -11.38 3.13 -6.95
N ALA A 227 -11.05 4.44 -7.00
CA ALA A 227 -12.05 5.50 -6.91
C ALA A 227 -12.82 5.75 -8.20
N PHE A 228 -12.22 5.49 -9.36
CA PHE A 228 -12.77 5.85 -10.65
C PHE A 228 -13.10 4.59 -11.48
N ILE A 229 -14.31 4.08 -11.29
CA ILE A 229 -14.72 2.81 -11.92
C ILE A 229 -15.54 3.08 -13.18
N ASP A 230 -15.27 2.32 -14.25
CA ASP A 230 -16.07 2.35 -15.46
C ASP A 230 -17.39 1.61 -15.27
N PRO A 231 -18.54 2.31 -15.31
CA PRO A 231 -19.82 1.65 -15.15
C PRO A 231 -20.16 0.66 -16.27
N ALA A 232 -19.55 0.82 -17.44
CA ALA A 232 -19.77 -0.10 -18.58
C ALA A 232 -18.92 -1.38 -18.51
N LYS A 233 -17.81 -1.37 -17.73
CA LYS A 233 -16.88 -2.50 -17.60
C LYS A 233 -16.25 -2.51 -16.19
N PRO A 234 -17.06 -2.66 -15.14
CA PRO A 234 -16.56 -2.59 -13.76
C PRO A 234 -15.62 -3.75 -13.39
N GLU A 235 -15.68 -4.88 -14.09
CA GLU A 235 -14.80 -6.03 -13.92
C GLU A 235 -13.42 -5.85 -14.58
N SER A 236 -13.30 -4.88 -15.51
CA SER A 236 -12.03 -4.62 -16.19
C SER A 236 -11.02 -3.93 -15.26
N ILE A 237 -9.83 -4.49 -15.11
CA ILE A 237 -8.73 -3.87 -14.34
C ILE A 237 -8.43 -2.45 -14.83
N TYR A 238 -8.48 -2.20 -16.15
CA TYR A 238 -8.30 -0.86 -16.70
C TYR A 238 -9.44 0.11 -16.35
N GLY A 239 -10.64 -0.41 -16.12
CA GLY A 239 -11.81 0.36 -15.77
C GLY A 239 -12.06 0.45 -14.26
N ASN A 240 -11.37 -0.36 -13.45
CA ASN A 240 -11.58 -0.51 -12.02
C ASN A 240 -10.44 0.04 -11.17
N SER A 241 -9.29 0.33 -11.79
CA SER A 241 -8.10 0.83 -11.13
C SER A 241 -7.55 2.07 -11.84
N ILE A 242 -6.65 2.80 -11.18
CA ILE A 242 -5.97 3.97 -11.77
C ILE A 242 -4.46 3.80 -11.75
N THR A 243 -3.76 4.61 -12.55
CA THR A 243 -2.30 4.70 -12.56
C THR A 243 -1.86 6.13 -12.22
N CYS A 244 -0.84 6.27 -11.37
CA CYS A 244 -0.21 7.54 -11.01
C CYS A 244 1.24 7.54 -11.49
N ILE A 245 1.62 8.53 -12.31
CA ILE A 245 2.96 8.64 -12.92
C ILE A 245 3.66 9.92 -12.50
N ASN A 246 5.00 9.91 -12.58
CA ASN A 246 5.86 11.07 -12.34
C ASN A 246 5.65 11.68 -10.94
N THR A 247 5.62 10.83 -9.91
CA THR A 247 5.39 11.23 -8.53
C THR A 247 6.62 11.01 -7.66
N ILE A 248 6.77 11.83 -6.60
CA ILE A 248 7.77 11.57 -5.55
C ILE A 248 7.45 10.25 -4.83
N TYR A 249 6.17 9.91 -4.74
CA TYR A 249 5.70 8.65 -4.20
C TYR A 249 6.30 7.45 -4.92
N ASN A 250 6.25 7.40 -6.25
CA ASN A 250 6.83 6.31 -7.04
C ASN A 250 8.32 6.13 -6.77
N LYS A 251 9.06 7.25 -6.62
CA LYS A 251 10.51 7.22 -6.32
C LYS A 251 10.81 6.63 -4.95
N LYS A 252 9.96 6.88 -3.94
CA LYS A 252 10.14 6.42 -2.56
C LYS A 252 9.48 5.07 -2.27
N CYS A 253 8.42 4.74 -3.01
CA CYS A 253 7.52 3.62 -2.76
C CYS A 253 7.49 2.63 -3.93
N PHE A 254 8.65 2.40 -4.56
CA PHE A 254 8.88 1.29 -5.49
C PHE A 254 7.87 1.22 -6.64
N ASN A 255 7.61 2.37 -7.31
CA ASN A 255 6.70 2.47 -8.45
C ASN A 255 5.27 1.94 -8.21
N ASP A 256 4.80 1.95 -6.97
CA ASP A 256 3.45 1.48 -6.62
C ASP A 256 2.31 2.26 -7.33
N GLY A 257 2.60 3.46 -7.84
CA GLY A 257 1.63 4.24 -8.64
C GLY A 257 1.15 3.55 -9.91
N PHE A 258 1.84 2.52 -10.39
CA PHE A 258 1.44 1.75 -11.58
C PHE A 258 0.43 0.62 -11.25
N HIS A 259 -0.62 0.94 -10.50
CA HIS A 259 -1.53 -0.03 -9.90
C HIS A 259 -2.31 -0.88 -10.92
N ILE A 260 -2.72 -0.31 -12.06
CA ILE A 260 -3.30 -1.11 -13.16
C ILE A 260 -2.31 -2.19 -13.63
N GLY A 261 -1.06 -1.82 -13.87
CA GLY A 261 0.01 -2.75 -14.26
C GLY A 261 0.26 -3.81 -13.20
N HIS A 262 0.18 -3.41 -11.91
CA HIS A 262 0.33 -4.31 -10.79
C HIS A 262 -0.81 -5.36 -10.71
N HIS A 263 -2.07 -4.97 -10.86
CA HIS A 263 -3.18 -5.92 -10.91
C HIS A 263 -3.10 -6.89 -12.12
N LEU A 264 -2.65 -6.39 -13.27
CA LEU A 264 -2.47 -7.23 -14.47
C LEU A 264 -1.33 -8.24 -14.31
N ARG A 265 -0.25 -7.85 -13.65
CA ARG A 265 0.98 -8.64 -13.49
C ARG A 265 1.55 -8.49 -12.08
N PRO A 266 0.92 -9.05 -11.04
CA PRO A 266 1.29 -8.81 -9.63
C PRO A 266 2.70 -9.31 -9.27
N TYR A 267 3.29 -10.22 -10.07
CA TYR A 267 4.65 -10.73 -9.90
C TYR A 267 5.71 -9.95 -10.67
N MET A 268 5.32 -8.93 -11.45
CA MET A 268 6.27 -8.08 -12.18
C MET A 268 7.14 -7.31 -11.20
N HIS A 269 8.42 -7.19 -11.52
CA HIS A 269 9.34 -6.42 -10.70
C HIS A 269 8.99 -4.92 -10.75
N TRP A 270 9.02 -4.25 -9.62
CA TRP A 270 8.66 -2.84 -9.51
C TRP A 270 9.46 -1.89 -10.44
N THR A 271 10.70 -2.26 -10.81
CA THR A 271 11.51 -1.49 -11.78
C THR A 271 11.01 -1.64 -13.22
N GLU A 272 10.25 -2.67 -13.53
CA GLU A 272 9.72 -2.94 -14.87
C GLU A 272 8.38 -2.25 -15.14
N MET A 273 7.68 -1.80 -14.08
CA MET A 273 6.36 -1.19 -14.17
C MET A 273 6.30 0.02 -15.12
N PRO A 274 7.26 0.98 -15.08
CA PRO A 274 7.24 2.13 -16.00
C PRO A 274 7.38 1.72 -17.48
N ALA A 275 8.28 0.80 -17.80
CA ALA A 275 8.47 0.31 -19.15
C ALA A 275 7.21 -0.43 -19.65
N ASN A 276 6.66 -1.32 -18.81
CA ASN A 276 5.42 -2.04 -19.12
C ASN A 276 4.23 -1.08 -19.35
N PHE A 277 4.13 0.01 -18.61
CA PHE A 277 3.11 1.02 -18.84
C PHE A 277 3.23 1.65 -20.21
N ILE A 278 4.45 2.05 -20.64
CA ILE A 278 4.69 2.64 -21.96
C ILE A 278 4.35 1.66 -23.08
N GLU A 279 4.78 0.40 -22.98
CA GLU A 279 4.49 -0.64 -23.95
C GLU A 279 2.98 -0.89 -24.14
N ASN A 280 2.21 -0.75 -23.04
CA ASN A 280 0.78 -1.00 -23.04
C ASN A 280 -0.09 0.26 -23.21
N LEU A 281 0.48 1.45 -23.46
CA LEU A 281 -0.27 2.69 -23.66
C LEU A 281 -1.44 2.59 -24.64
N PRO A 282 -1.32 1.89 -25.81
CA PRO A 282 -2.45 1.71 -26.70
C PRO A 282 -3.65 1.00 -26.05
N THR A 283 -3.37 0.03 -25.16
CA THR A 283 -4.41 -0.70 -24.43
C THR A 283 -5.03 0.18 -23.34
N TYR A 284 -4.24 1.00 -22.62
CA TYR A 284 -4.76 2.01 -21.69
C TYR A 284 -5.70 2.99 -22.39
N LYS A 285 -5.29 3.51 -23.57
CA LYS A 285 -6.11 4.39 -24.41
C LYS A 285 -7.43 3.71 -24.81
N LYS A 286 -7.37 2.49 -25.38
CA LYS A 286 -8.53 1.71 -25.84
C LYS A 286 -9.56 1.47 -24.72
N ASN A 287 -9.11 1.31 -23.48
CA ASN A 287 -9.96 1.05 -22.33
C ASN A 287 -10.33 2.31 -21.54
N ASN A 288 -10.03 3.50 -22.02
CA ASN A 288 -10.27 4.77 -21.31
C ASN A 288 -9.74 4.72 -19.85
N ALA A 289 -8.58 4.10 -19.66
CA ALA A 289 -7.96 3.95 -18.36
C ALA A 289 -7.58 5.31 -17.76
N ILE A 290 -7.78 5.48 -16.47
CA ILE A 290 -7.50 6.74 -15.78
C ILE A 290 -6.06 6.78 -15.32
N VAL A 291 -5.34 7.80 -15.78
CA VAL A 291 -3.94 8.07 -15.42
C VAL A 291 -3.83 9.49 -14.90
N PHE A 292 -3.17 9.66 -13.74
CA PHE A 292 -2.83 10.96 -13.18
C PHE A 292 -1.32 11.19 -13.20
N LYS A 293 -0.90 12.43 -13.47
CA LYS A 293 0.50 12.86 -13.42
C LYS A 293 0.73 13.78 -12.23
N GLY A 294 1.78 13.49 -11.45
CA GLY A 294 2.22 14.36 -10.35
C GLY A 294 1.34 14.32 -9.09
N LEU A 295 0.36 13.41 -9.03
CA LEU A 295 -0.45 13.13 -7.85
C LEU A 295 -0.26 11.69 -7.42
N ASP A 296 -0.13 11.45 -6.12
CA ASP A 296 -0.19 10.13 -5.51
C ASP A 296 -1.60 9.78 -5.01
N TYR A 297 -1.78 8.54 -4.53
CA TYR A 297 -3.09 8.05 -4.07
C TYR A 297 -3.64 8.81 -2.87
N PHE A 298 -2.78 9.23 -1.92
CA PHE A 298 -3.24 9.99 -0.77
C PHE A 298 -3.72 11.38 -1.17
N GLN A 299 -3.01 12.04 -2.10
CA GLN A 299 -3.42 13.32 -2.67
C GLN A 299 -4.74 13.20 -3.45
N ILE A 300 -4.91 12.12 -4.24
CA ILE A 300 -6.16 11.85 -4.97
C ILE A 300 -7.31 11.61 -3.98
N TRP A 301 -7.09 10.77 -2.96
CA TRP A 301 -8.07 10.56 -1.90
C TRP A 301 -8.50 11.88 -1.26
N PHE A 302 -7.54 12.71 -0.85
CA PHE A 302 -7.81 14.00 -0.24
C PHE A 302 -8.62 14.94 -1.17
N LEU A 303 -8.21 15.03 -2.45
CA LEU A 303 -8.90 15.86 -3.45
C LEU A 303 -10.33 15.38 -3.71
N LEU A 304 -10.59 14.08 -3.65
CA LEU A 304 -11.95 13.52 -3.73
C LEU A 304 -12.78 13.88 -2.49
N MET A 305 -12.20 13.81 -1.29
CA MET A 305 -12.91 14.15 -0.05
C MET A 305 -13.36 15.61 -0.01
N ILE A 306 -12.56 16.53 -0.58
CA ILE A 306 -12.90 17.95 -0.71
C ILE A 306 -13.55 18.30 -2.07
N LYS A 307 -13.82 17.30 -2.92
CA LYS A 307 -14.43 17.44 -4.27
C LYS A 307 -13.70 18.41 -5.20
N ASN A 308 -12.37 18.50 -5.09
CA ASN A 308 -11.56 19.39 -5.93
C ASN A 308 -11.26 18.75 -7.30
N TYR A 309 -12.29 18.59 -8.11
CA TYR A 309 -12.20 18.03 -9.44
C TYR A 309 -11.39 18.89 -10.43
N LYS A 310 -11.32 20.21 -10.20
CA LYS A 310 -10.47 21.10 -11.03
C LYS A 310 -8.99 20.69 -10.92
N LYS A 311 -8.51 20.37 -9.72
CA LYS A 311 -7.13 19.94 -9.52
C LYS A 311 -6.91 18.53 -10.09
N LEU A 312 -7.87 17.61 -9.92
CA LEU A 312 -7.83 16.28 -10.51
C LEU A 312 -7.77 16.37 -12.04
N ALA A 313 -8.62 17.18 -12.68
CA ALA A 313 -8.63 17.35 -14.13
C ALA A 313 -7.32 17.94 -14.69
N LYS A 314 -6.65 18.84 -13.96
CA LYS A 314 -5.32 19.37 -14.34
C LYS A 314 -4.23 18.33 -14.33
N SER A 315 -4.36 17.32 -13.49
CA SER A 315 -3.39 16.21 -13.35
C SER A 315 -3.76 14.99 -14.19
N PHE A 316 -4.94 14.97 -14.79
CA PHE A 316 -5.41 13.87 -15.65
C PHE A 316 -4.60 13.81 -16.94
N VAL A 317 -4.09 12.63 -17.28
CA VAL A 317 -3.35 12.39 -18.51
C VAL A 317 -4.34 11.99 -19.63
N GLN A 318 -4.51 12.84 -20.61
CA GLN A 318 -5.38 12.58 -21.75
C GLN A 318 -4.67 11.64 -22.73
N LEU A 319 -4.96 10.35 -22.66
CA LEU A 319 -4.40 9.33 -23.56
C LEU A 319 -5.09 9.32 -24.94
N GLY A 320 -6.27 9.93 -25.04
CA GLY A 320 -7.07 10.07 -26.27
C GLY A 320 -6.96 11.45 -26.90
N GLU A 321 -8.03 11.86 -27.59
CA GLU A 321 -8.15 13.21 -28.15
C GLU A 321 -8.24 14.23 -27.02
N PRO A 322 -7.66 15.43 -27.21
CA PRO A 322 -7.73 16.51 -26.24
C PRO A 322 -9.17 16.92 -25.92
N GLN A 323 -9.48 17.03 -24.63
CA GLN A 323 -10.80 17.43 -24.15
C GLN A 323 -10.70 18.70 -23.31
N ALA A 324 -11.77 19.49 -23.28
CA ALA A 324 -11.90 20.63 -22.39
C ALA A 324 -11.89 20.19 -20.91
N THR A 325 -11.38 21.03 -20.04
CA THR A 325 -11.30 20.75 -18.59
C THR A 325 -12.67 20.38 -17.99
N GLU A 326 -13.72 21.02 -18.43
CA GLU A 326 -15.11 20.80 -18.00
C GLU A 326 -15.59 19.40 -18.37
N ALA A 327 -15.26 18.91 -19.57
CA ALA A 327 -15.58 17.55 -20.01
C ALA A 327 -14.84 16.50 -19.17
N ILE A 328 -13.57 16.74 -18.87
CA ILE A 328 -12.77 15.87 -17.98
C ILE A 328 -13.38 15.83 -16.58
N ILE A 329 -13.82 16.97 -16.03
CA ILE A 329 -14.49 17.03 -14.72
C ILE A 329 -15.77 16.19 -14.72
N VAL A 330 -16.60 16.32 -15.77
CA VAL A 330 -17.84 15.51 -15.91
C VAL A 330 -17.49 14.02 -15.98
N PHE A 331 -16.50 13.64 -16.82
CA PHE A 331 -16.02 12.26 -16.94
C PHE A 331 -15.53 11.71 -15.58
N LEU A 332 -14.66 12.41 -14.87
CA LEU A 332 -14.16 11.94 -13.57
C LEU A 332 -15.28 11.80 -12.53
N LYS A 333 -16.24 12.73 -12.51
CA LYS A 333 -17.42 12.65 -11.62
C LYS A 333 -18.30 11.44 -11.91
N SER A 334 -18.53 11.12 -13.18
CA SER A 334 -19.32 9.94 -13.56
C SER A 334 -18.71 8.64 -13.04
N ARG A 335 -17.36 8.57 -12.99
CA ARG A 335 -16.59 7.41 -12.54
C ARG A 335 -16.57 7.22 -11.03
N THR A 336 -17.04 8.19 -10.21
CA THR A 336 -17.03 8.08 -8.73
C THR A 336 -18.37 7.65 -8.14
N ARG A 337 -19.39 7.38 -8.96
CA ARG A 337 -20.73 6.99 -8.49
C ARG A 337 -20.77 5.55 -7.99
N LYS A 338 -21.59 5.29 -6.98
CA LYS A 338 -21.84 3.93 -6.47
C LYS A 338 -22.50 3.05 -7.54
N PHE A 339 -22.24 1.75 -7.43
CA PHE A 339 -22.96 0.71 -8.14
C PHE A 339 -24.09 0.16 -7.28
N GLY A 340 -25.21 -0.18 -7.86
CA GLY A 340 -26.40 -0.73 -7.20
C GLY A 340 -27.63 0.02 -7.52
#